data_f157eb28b72a380e6cd5496eebf4cc83
#
_entry.id   f157eb28b72a380e6cd5496eebf4cc83
#
_cell.length_a   1.000
_cell.length_b   1.000
_cell.length_c   1.000
_cell.angle_alpha   90.00
_cell.angle_beta   90.00
_cell.angle_gamma   90.00
#
_symmetry.space_group_name_H-M   'P 1'
#
loop_
_entity.id
_entity.type
_entity.pdbx_description
1 polymer ?
#
loop_
_entity_poly.entity_id
_entity_poly.type
_entity_poly.pdbx_seq_one_letter_code
_entity_poly.pdbx_strand_id
1 'polypeptide(L)'
;NKKIKSINIKTAPYPGFPTDLQAQMMVLLCKANKQSFIKEDIFENRFMHVAELNRMGAKISTNGNKAKVKGNINFEAAELMATDLRASVSLILAALTAEGKSVINRIYHLDRGYENIEKKLKKVGAKIRRVNWWIKNI
;
A
#
# COMPACT_ATOMS: atom_id res chain seq x y z
N ASN A 1 -8.10 -14.21 -17.21
CA ASN A 1 -7.77 -13.51 -15.95
C ASN A 1 -7.17 -14.51 -14.96
N LYS A 2 -5.84 -14.48 -14.78
CA LYS A 2 -5.20 -15.29 -13.73
C LYS A 2 -5.57 -14.69 -12.37
N LYS A 3 -6.20 -15.45 -11.51
CA LYS A 3 -6.50 -15.05 -10.13
C LYS A 3 -5.21 -14.99 -9.32
N ILE A 4 -5.03 -13.93 -8.53
CA ILE A 4 -3.93 -13.82 -7.58
C ILE A 4 -4.17 -14.84 -6.46
N LYS A 5 -3.17 -15.68 -6.22
CA LYS A 5 -3.25 -16.71 -5.15
C LYS A 5 -2.83 -16.13 -3.82
N SER A 6 -3.50 -16.53 -2.75
CA SER A 6 -3.08 -16.25 -1.39
C SER A 6 -1.77 -16.97 -1.06
N ILE A 7 -0.92 -16.32 -0.30
CA ILE A 7 0.35 -16.89 0.18
C ILE A 7 0.62 -16.41 1.60
N ASN A 8 1.48 -17.15 2.30
CA ASN A 8 2.03 -16.75 3.58
C ASN A 8 3.47 -16.28 3.37
N ILE A 9 3.80 -15.10 3.89
CA ILE A 9 5.10 -14.47 3.71
C ILE A 9 5.72 -14.19 5.06
N LYS A 10 7.02 -14.38 5.13
CA LYS A 10 7.86 -13.96 6.25
C LYS A 10 9.00 -13.12 5.72
N THR A 11 9.17 -11.92 6.25
CA THR A 11 10.33 -11.09 5.92
C THR A 11 11.60 -11.72 6.49
N ALA A 12 12.68 -11.69 5.73
CA ALA A 12 13.94 -12.26 6.11
C ALA A 12 15.10 -11.51 5.42
N PRO A 13 16.32 -11.59 5.96
CA PRO A 13 17.50 -11.08 5.27
C PRO A 13 17.67 -11.73 3.89
N TYR A 14 18.35 -11.03 2.99
CA TYR A 14 18.68 -11.58 1.67
C TYR A 14 19.26 -13.01 1.78
N PRO A 15 18.81 -13.97 0.97
CA PRO A 15 17.89 -13.86 -0.18
C PRO A 15 16.40 -14.08 0.16
N GLY A 16 15.99 -13.89 1.39
CA GLY A 16 14.59 -13.99 1.80
C GLY A 16 13.74 -12.83 1.29
N PHE A 17 12.46 -12.82 1.65
CA PHE A 17 11.55 -11.76 1.23
C PHE A 17 11.89 -10.42 1.92
N PRO A 18 12.17 -9.34 1.16
CA PRO A 18 12.64 -8.10 1.75
C PRO A 18 11.53 -7.35 2.48
N THR A 19 11.85 -6.83 3.66
CA THR A 19 10.92 -5.98 4.44
C THR A 19 10.49 -4.72 3.67
N ASP A 20 11.33 -4.21 2.77
CA ASP A 20 11.04 -3.02 1.96
C ASP A 20 9.89 -3.22 0.97
N LEU A 21 9.53 -4.45 0.65
CA LEU A 21 8.40 -4.81 -0.21
C LEU A 21 7.18 -5.34 0.56
N GLN A 22 7.24 -5.40 1.88
CA GLN A 22 6.17 -5.97 2.70
C GLN A 22 4.84 -5.22 2.50
N ALA A 23 4.84 -3.89 2.58
CA ALA A 23 3.62 -3.09 2.44
C ALA A 23 2.99 -3.22 1.05
N GLN A 24 3.79 -3.20 0.00
CA GLN A 24 3.32 -3.37 -1.38
C GLN A 24 2.73 -4.78 -1.60
N MET A 25 3.38 -5.80 -1.06
CA MET A 25 2.86 -7.16 -1.13
C MET A 25 1.55 -7.30 -0.36
N MET A 26 1.39 -6.64 0.78
CA MET A 26 0.14 -6.63 1.53
C MET A 26 -1.03 -6.09 0.69
N VAL A 27 -0.83 -5.03 -0.07
CA VAL A 27 -1.84 -4.50 -1.01
C VAL A 27 -2.20 -5.54 -2.06
N LEU A 28 -1.22 -6.20 -2.64
CA LEU A 28 -1.45 -7.27 -3.62
C LEU A 28 -2.26 -8.43 -3.02
N LEU A 29 -1.94 -8.82 -1.78
CA LEU A 29 -2.64 -9.92 -1.09
C LEU A 29 -4.08 -9.57 -0.70
N CYS A 30 -4.43 -8.29 -0.57
CA CYS A 30 -5.83 -7.87 -0.47
C CYS A 30 -6.66 -8.25 -1.72
N LYS A 31 -6.02 -8.41 -2.86
CA LYS A 31 -6.63 -8.85 -4.12
C LYS A 31 -6.55 -10.37 -4.35
N ALA A 32 -5.93 -11.11 -3.45
CA ALA A 32 -5.81 -12.56 -3.55
C ALA A 32 -7.17 -13.27 -3.38
N ASN A 33 -7.24 -14.50 -3.84
CA ASN A 33 -8.48 -15.28 -3.83
C ASN A 33 -8.88 -15.80 -2.43
N LYS A 34 -7.94 -15.82 -1.48
CA LYS A 34 -8.14 -16.28 -0.12
C LYS A 34 -7.34 -15.42 0.85
N GLN A 35 -7.43 -15.73 2.14
CA GLN A 35 -6.70 -15.09 3.21
C GLN A 35 -5.21 -15.42 3.12
N SER A 36 -4.39 -14.42 3.40
CA SER A 36 -2.93 -14.52 3.49
C SER A 36 -2.43 -14.08 4.86
N PHE A 37 -1.22 -14.49 5.20
CA PHE A 37 -0.54 -14.07 6.42
C PHE A 37 0.81 -13.45 6.08
N ILE A 38 1.16 -12.39 6.79
CA ILE A 38 2.46 -11.74 6.70
C ILE A 38 3.08 -11.72 8.10
N LYS A 39 4.32 -12.18 8.20
CA LYS A 39 5.13 -12.07 9.41
C LYS A 39 6.31 -11.16 9.16
N GLU A 40 6.43 -10.09 9.95
CA GLU A 40 7.52 -9.12 9.87
C GLU A 40 8.56 -9.44 10.95
N ASP A 41 9.68 -10.00 10.56
CA ASP A 41 10.74 -10.43 11.49
C ASP A 41 12.00 -9.54 11.42
N ILE A 42 12.03 -8.53 10.55
CA ILE A 42 13.22 -7.69 10.36
C ILE A 42 13.15 -6.43 11.20
N PHE A 43 12.01 -5.74 11.18
CA PHE A 43 11.83 -4.49 11.93
C PHE A 43 10.54 -4.49 12.72
N GLU A 44 10.55 -3.78 13.84
CA GLU A 44 9.35 -3.48 14.61
C GLU A 44 8.54 -2.35 13.96
N ASN A 45 7.24 -2.28 14.28
CA ASN A 45 6.33 -1.20 13.86
C ASN A 45 6.24 -0.97 12.35
N ARG A 46 6.25 -2.06 11.55
CA ARG A 46 6.17 -2.00 10.07
C ARG A 46 4.75 -2.15 9.52
N PHE A 47 3.72 -2.03 10.35
CA PHE A 47 2.31 -2.13 9.94
C PHE A 47 1.56 -0.80 9.99
N MET A 48 2.26 0.33 9.92
CA MET A 48 1.65 1.68 9.99
C MET A 48 0.68 1.96 8.84
N HIS A 49 0.85 1.30 7.70
CA HIS A 49 -0.04 1.43 6.53
C HIS A 49 -1.36 0.69 6.69
N VAL A 50 -1.49 -0.22 7.64
CA VAL A 50 -2.69 -1.06 7.82
C VAL A 50 -3.92 -0.22 8.13
N ALA A 51 -3.83 0.77 9.01
CA ALA A 51 -4.95 1.63 9.35
C ALA A 51 -5.51 2.36 8.11
N GLU A 52 -4.63 2.89 7.26
CA GLU A 52 -5.03 3.59 6.04
C GLU A 52 -5.60 2.63 4.99
N LEU A 53 -5.05 1.43 4.84
CA LEU A 53 -5.62 0.41 3.96
C LEU A 53 -7.01 -0.03 4.42
N ASN A 54 -7.22 -0.19 5.73
CA ASN A 54 -8.52 -0.53 6.30
C ASN A 54 -9.55 0.59 6.07
N ARG A 55 -9.14 1.85 6.06
CA ARG A 55 -10.01 2.98 5.67
C ARG A 55 -10.46 2.88 4.22
N MET A 56 -9.69 2.25 3.35
CA MET A 56 -10.04 1.97 1.96
C MET A 56 -10.87 0.69 1.78
N GLY A 57 -11.30 0.07 2.85
CA GLY A 57 -12.12 -1.15 2.80
C GLY A 57 -11.34 -2.46 2.93
N ALA A 58 -10.03 -2.42 3.15
CA ALA A 58 -9.28 -3.63 3.47
C ALA A 58 -9.72 -4.21 4.81
N LYS A 59 -9.52 -5.50 4.99
CA LYS A 59 -9.80 -6.24 6.23
C LYS A 59 -8.51 -6.91 6.69
N ILE A 60 -7.66 -6.13 7.32
CA ILE A 60 -6.36 -6.55 7.83
C ILE A 60 -6.38 -6.44 9.34
N SER A 61 -6.03 -7.50 10.03
CA SER A 61 -5.84 -7.53 11.47
C SER A 61 -4.38 -7.82 11.79
N THR A 62 -3.86 -7.14 12.80
CA THR A 62 -2.48 -7.30 13.25
C THR A 62 -2.40 -7.79 14.67
N ASN A 63 -1.41 -8.61 14.97
CA ASN A 63 -1.08 -9.07 16.31
C ASN A 63 0.45 -9.15 16.41
N GLY A 64 1.06 -8.18 17.10
CA GLY A 64 2.50 -8.06 17.17
C GLY A 64 3.12 -7.90 15.77
N ASN A 65 4.00 -8.82 15.40
CA ASN A 65 4.68 -8.81 14.10
C ASN A 65 3.95 -9.62 12.99
N LYS A 66 2.70 -10.02 13.24
CA LYS A 66 1.89 -10.80 12.31
C LYS A 66 0.71 -10.00 11.80
N ALA A 67 0.43 -10.10 10.51
CA ALA A 67 -0.76 -9.54 9.88
C ALA A 67 -1.55 -10.65 9.16
N LYS A 68 -2.87 -10.61 9.35
CA LYS A 68 -3.83 -11.45 8.66
C LYS A 68 -4.54 -10.59 7.63
N VAL A 69 -4.38 -10.93 6.37
CA VAL A 69 -4.89 -10.16 5.23
C VAL A 69 -6.01 -10.91 4.55
N LYS A 70 -7.22 -10.38 4.63
CA LYS A 70 -8.36 -10.97 3.92
C LYS A 70 -8.28 -10.66 2.43
N GLY A 71 -8.50 -11.68 1.60
CA GLY A 71 -8.53 -11.54 0.14
C GLY A 71 -9.86 -11.04 -0.41
N ASN A 72 -9.94 -10.94 -1.74
CA ASN A 72 -11.13 -10.49 -2.50
C ASN A 72 -11.61 -9.09 -2.10
N ILE A 73 -10.70 -8.20 -1.72
CA ILE A 73 -11.03 -6.82 -1.36
C ILE A 73 -11.15 -5.95 -2.61
N ASN A 74 -12.23 -5.18 -2.68
CA ASN A 74 -12.37 -4.06 -3.59
C ASN A 74 -12.10 -2.78 -2.80
N PHE A 75 -11.00 -2.09 -3.13
CA PHE A 75 -10.65 -0.85 -2.45
C PHE A 75 -11.63 0.27 -2.83
N GLU A 76 -12.00 1.06 -1.84
CA GLU A 76 -12.81 2.27 -1.99
C GLU A 76 -11.93 3.52 -1.93
N ALA A 77 -12.28 4.53 -2.71
CA ALA A 77 -11.57 5.80 -2.69
C ALA A 77 -11.65 6.46 -1.32
N ALA A 78 -10.56 7.03 -0.88
CA ALA A 78 -10.46 7.70 0.42
C ALA A 78 -9.42 8.83 0.40
N GLU A 79 -9.52 9.69 1.39
CA GLU A 79 -8.46 10.63 1.73
C GLU A 79 -7.51 9.97 2.74
N LEU A 80 -6.24 9.86 2.38
CA LEU A 80 -5.24 9.08 3.07
C LEU A 80 -4.08 9.93 3.53
N MET A 81 -3.40 9.46 4.55
CA MET A 81 -2.21 10.10 5.12
C MET A 81 -0.99 9.21 4.93
N ALA A 82 -0.01 9.68 4.18
CA ALA A 82 1.28 9.02 4.09
C ALA A 82 2.06 9.16 5.40
N THR A 83 2.62 8.08 5.92
CA THR A 83 3.35 8.06 7.21
C THR A 83 4.85 7.88 7.03
N ASP A 84 5.25 7.07 6.08
CA ASP A 84 6.64 6.82 5.74
C ASP A 84 6.77 6.45 4.26
N LEU A 85 8.00 6.25 3.80
CA LEU A 85 8.29 5.96 2.39
C LEU A 85 7.59 4.69 1.88
N ARG A 86 7.65 3.60 2.63
CA ARG A 86 7.12 2.28 2.22
C ARG A 86 5.61 2.26 2.28
N ALA A 87 5.03 2.80 3.35
CA ALA A 87 3.60 2.95 3.50
C ALA A 87 3.03 3.82 2.37
N SER A 88 3.68 4.94 2.06
CA SER A 88 3.24 5.86 1.00
C SER A 88 3.08 5.18 -0.36
N VAL A 89 4.05 4.37 -0.76
CA VAL A 89 3.96 3.63 -2.04
C VAL A 89 2.82 2.62 -2.02
N SER A 90 2.64 1.89 -0.93
CA SER A 90 1.54 0.93 -0.81
C SER A 90 0.17 1.59 -0.94
N LEU A 91 0.00 2.78 -0.36
CA LEU A 91 -1.24 3.57 -0.46
C LEU A 91 -1.50 4.03 -1.90
N ILE A 92 -0.47 4.42 -2.65
CA ILE A 92 -0.61 4.75 -4.08
C ILE A 92 -1.09 3.54 -4.86
N LEU A 93 -0.50 2.37 -4.64
CA LEU A 93 -0.90 1.14 -5.32
C LEU A 93 -2.36 0.77 -5.02
N ALA A 94 -2.78 0.86 -3.77
CA ALA A 94 -4.16 0.62 -3.39
C ALA A 94 -5.12 1.64 -4.04
N ALA A 95 -4.76 2.93 -4.00
CA ALA A 95 -5.55 4.00 -4.59
C ALA A 95 -5.73 3.85 -6.10
N LEU A 96 -4.71 3.38 -6.82
CA LEU A 96 -4.80 3.13 -8.27
C LEU A 96 -5.75 2.00 -8.63
N THR A 97 -6.02 1.09 -7.71
CA THR A 97 -6.98 -0.02 -7.91
C THR A 97 -8.38 0.29 -7.38
N ALA A 98 -8.55 1.37 -6.64
CA ALA A 98 -9.84 1.80 -6.10
C ALA A 98 -10.71 2.47 -7.17
N GLU A 99 -12.01 2.30 -7.06
CA GLU A 99 -12.94 3.11 -7.84
C GLU A 99 -13.07 4.51 -7.23
N GLY A 100 -13.15 5.52 -8.08
CA GLY A 100 -13.25 6.91 -7.65
C GLY A 100 -11.90 7.58 -7.45
N LYS A 101 -11.91 8.71 -6.76
CA LYS A 101 -10.75 9.57 -6.57
C LYS A 101 -10.24 9.49 -5.14
N SER A 102 -9.03 9.02 -4.96
CA SER A 102 -8.32 9.06 -3.68
C SER A 102 -7.36 10.25 -3.62
N VAL A 103 -7.13 10.75 -2.43
CA VAL A 103 -6.16 11.82 -2.16
C VAL A 103 -5.17 11.32 -1.12
N ILE A 104 -3.89 11.46 -1.40
CA ILE A 104 -2.82 11.08 -0.48
C ILE A 104 -2.07 12.33 -0.04
N ASN A 105 -2.14 12.62 1.25
CA ASN A 105 -1.51 13.75 1.89
C ASN A 105 -0.12 13.39 2.44
N ARG A 106 0.70 14.39 2.72
CA ARG A 106 2.07 14.25 3.28
C ARG A 106 3.01 13.42 2.41
N ILE A 107 2.96 13.60 1.11
CA ILE A 107 3.76 12.85 0.15
C ILE A 107 5.26 13.18 0.16
N TYR A 108 5.71 14.12 0.97
CA TYR A 108 7.14 14.40 1.12
C TYR A 108 7.96 13.19 1.58
N HIS A 109 7.35 12.26 2.32
CA HIS A 109 7.97 10.98 2.65
C HIS A 109 8.26 10.14 1.41
N LEU A 110 7.36 10.19 0.42
CA LEU A 110 7.50 9.49 -0.85
C LEU A 110 8.63 10.06 -1.69
N ASP A 111 8.74 11.39 -1.73
CA ASP A 111 9.73 12.10 -2.55
C ASP A 111 11.18 11.81 -2.13
N ARG A 112 11.40 11.34 -0.92
CA ARG A 112 12.72 10.95 -0.44
C ARG A 112 13.32 9.73 -1.13
N GLY A 113 12.50 8.84 -1.67
CA GLY A 113 12.96 7.59 -2.27
C GLY A 113 12.43 7.31 -3.68
N TYR A 114 11.43 8.07 -4.13
CA TYR A 114 10.80 7.88 -5.44
C TYR A 114 10.73 9.20 -6.18
N GLU A 115 11.72 9.45 -7.01
CA GLU A 115 11.77 10.65 -7.84
C GLU A 115 10.64 10.66 -8.87
N ASN A 116 9.78 11.70 -8.82
CA ASN A 116 8.70 11.92 -9.77
C ASN A 116 7.85 10.67 -10.05
N ILE A 117 7.44 9.96 -8.99
CA ILE A 117 6.69 8.70 -9.13
C ILE A 117 5.41 8.88 -9.94
N GLU A 118 4.71 10.02 -9.81
CA GLU A 118 3.50 10.33 -10.59
C GLU A 118 3.77 10.37 -12.08
N LYS A 119 4.92 10.89 -12.50
CA LYS A 119 5.32 10.91 -13.91
C LYS A 119 5.65 9.51 -14.42
N LYS A 120 6.34 8.71 -13.61
CA LYS A 120 6.71 7.34 -13.95
C LYS A 120 5.46 6.45 -14.08
N LEU A 121 4.53 6.56 -13.14
CA LEU A 121 3.28 5.80 -13.17
C LEU A 121 2.36 6.22 -14.32
N LYS A 122 2.30 7.51 -14.67
CA LYS A 122 1.57 7.97 -15.86
C LYS A 122 2.04 7.31 -17.15
N LYS A 123 3.35 7.09 -17.29
CA LYS A 123 3.93 6.43 -18.48
C LYS A 123 3.43 4.99 -18.67
N VAL A 124 3.00 4.35 -17.60
CA VAL A 124 2.41 2.99 -17.64
C VAL A 124 0.87 3.01 -17.53
N GLY A 125 0.25 4.17 -17.73
CA GLY A 125 -1.20 4.30 -17.85
C GLY A 125 -1.95 4.69 -16.56
N ALA A 126 -1.27 4.99 -15.48
CA ALA A 126 -1.92 5.42 -14.25
C ALA A 126 -2.56 6.82 -14.37
N LYS A 127 -3.78 6.96 -13.87
CA LYS A 127 -4.47 8.24 -13.74
C LYS A 127 -4.10 8.88 -12.39
N ILE A 128 -3.00 9.59 -12.36
CA ILE A 128 -2.42 10.19 -11.16
C ILE A 128 -1.90 11.59 -11.45
N ARG A 129 -2.03 12.49 -10.48
CA ARG A 129 -1.44 13.83 -10.57
C ARG A 129 -0.98 14.32 -9.21
N ARG A 130 0.05 15.16 -9.21
CA ARG A 130 0.46 15.92 -8.04
C ARG A 130 -0.35 17.21 -7.97
N VAL A 131 -0.85 17.53 -6.78
CA VAL A 131 -1.62 18.75 -6.52
C VAL A 131 -0.90 19.54 -5.44
N ASN A 132 -0.63 20.81 -5.69
CA ASN A 132 -0.09 21.71 -4.68
C ASN A 132 -1.20 22.12 -3.72
N TRP A 133 -0.88 22.12 -2.44
CA TRP A 133 -1.84 22.45 -1.37
C TRP A 133 -2.52 23.81 -1.57
N TRP A 134 -1.79 24.78 -2.11
CA TRP A 134 -2.25 26.14 -2.40
C TRP A 134 -3.37 26.21 -3.45
N ILE A 135 -3.50 25.21 -4.31
CA ILE A 135 -4.50 25.18 -5.39
C ILE A 135 -5.84 24.63 -4.89
N LYS A 136 -5.85 23.92 -3.76
CA LYS A 136 -7.09 23.38 -3.17
C LYS A 136 -8.01 24.42 -2.57
N ASN A 137 -7.53 25.63 -2.31
CA ASN A 137 -8.23 26.69 -1.58
C ASN A 137 -8.57 27.93 -2.44
N ILE A 138 -8.54 27.78 -3.78
CA ILE A 138 -8.97 28.82 -4.70
C ILE A 138 -10.30 28.44 -5.33
#